data_b29865933e416f0cb85a7b80d326d3cf
#
_entry.id   b29865933e416f0cb85a7b80d326d3cf
#
_cell.length_a   1.000
_cell.length_b   1.000
_cell.length_c   1.000
_cell.angle_alpha   90.00
_cell.angle_beta   90.00
_cell.angle_gamma   90.00
#
_symmetry.space_group_name_H-M   'P 1'
#
loop_
_entity.id
_entity.type
_entity.pdbx_description
1 polymer ?
#
loop_
_entity_poly.entity_id
_entity_poly.type
_entity_poly.pdbx_seq_one_letter_code
_entity_poly.pdbx_strand_id
1 'polypeptide(L)'
;MADAYAQFRSARDLLLTERTDYDRAIADYEPPRPADFNWALDWFDQVAADTTTGARDALKIIEADGTSHAVTYAVMSARSSQVAAWLTSIGAVKGDRLLLMLGNQVELWETLLACIKLGVVVIPATTLLTPADLDDRITRGAVSHVLTASADAGKFTEVPGDFTRVAVGEPVPGWTAYSESFSAAATGFVPPETAGGDDTLLLYFTSGTTAQPKLVEHTHLSYPVGHLSTMYWIGLRPGDVHLNISSPGWAKHAWSSFFAPWNAEATILVVNQPRFDAAALLATMAQESVTTFCAPPTVYRMLIQQDLAPWRGRLSLREMVGAGEPLNPEVIQQVQDGLGIVIRDGFGQTETTAQVGNS
;
A
#
# COMPACT_ATOMS: atom_id res chain seq x y z
N MET A 1 -14.85 -27.16 -3.04
CA MET A 1 -14.52 -26.03 -2.14
C MET A 1 -14.68 -24.76 -2.99
N ALA A 2 -15.17 -23.66 -2.40
CA ALA A 2 -15.15 -22.38 -3.09
C ALA A 2 -13.70 -22.02 -3.41
N ASP A 3 -13.44 -21.39 -4.57
CA ASP A 3 -12.10 -20.91 -4.91
C ASP A 3 -11.63 -19.81 -3.96
N ALA A 4 -10.35 -19.49 -3.98
CA ALA A 4 -9.75 -18.49 -3.07
C ALA A 4 -10.38 -17.11 -3.21
N TYR A 5 -10.67 -16.71 -4.45
CA TYR A 5 -11.37 -15.46 -4.75
C TYR A 5 -12.76 -15.41 -4.10
N ALA A 6 -13.57 -16.45 -4.27
CA ALA A 6 -14.93 -16.48 -3.74
C ALA A 6 -14.93 -16.44 -2.20
N GLN A 7 -13.99 -17.12 -1.53
CA GLN A 7 -13.87 -17.08 -0.07
C GLN A 7 -13.49 -15.67 0.41
N PHE A 8 -12.48 -15.05 -0.20
CA PHE A 8 -12.03 -13.72 0.16
C PHE A 8 -13.13 -12.68 -0.11
N ARG A 9 -13.79 -12.76 -1.27
CA ARG A 9 -14.88 -11.89 -1.64
C ARG A 9 -16.08 -11.99 -0.70
N SER A 10 -16.47 -13.19 -0.32
CA SER A 10 -17.59 -13.39 0.60
C SER A 10 -17.33 -12.75 1.97
N ALA A 11 -16.14 -12.94 2.53
CA ALA A 11 -15.76 -12.33 3.81
C ALA A 11 -15.71 -10.79 3.72
N ARG A 12 -15.16 -10.26 2.62
CA ARG A 12 -15.11 -8.82 2.35
C ARG A 12 -16.51 -8.23 2.19
N ASP A 13 -17.37 -8.86 1.41
CA ASP A 13 -18.73 -8.37 1.12
C ASP A 13 -19.61 -8.39 2.37
N LEU A 14 -19.43 -9.38 3.25
CA LEU A 14 -20.08 -9.40 4.56
C LEU A 14 -19.71 -8.14 5.38
N LEU A 15 -18.43 -7.80 5.48
CA LEU A 15 -18.00 -6.61 6.21
C LEU A 15 -18.52 -5.31 5.59
N LEU A 16 -18.68 -5.25 4.27
CA LEU A 16 -19.29 -4.11 3.59
C LEU A 16 -20.79 -4.00 3.87
N THR A 17 -21.47 -5.13 3.94
CA THR A 17 -22.92 -5.21 4.21
C THR A 17 -23.23 -4.85 5.66
N GLU A 18 -22.48 -5.41 6.60
CA GLU A 18 -22.73 -5.26 8.04
C GLU A 18 -21.93 -4.10 8.67
N ARG A 19 -21.46 -3.14 7.85
CA ARG A 19 -20.57 -2.07 8.35
C ARG A 19 -21.23 -1.13 9.38
N THR A 20 -22.54 -1.08 9.48
CA THR A 20 -23.30 -0.29 10.47
C THR A 20 -23.93 -1.16 11.56
N ASP A 21 -23.70 -2.46 11.51
CA ASP A 21 -24.15 -3.43 12.51
C ASP A 21 -22.93 -4.22 13.03
N TYR A 22 -22.29 -3.66 14.05
CA TYR A 22 -21.06 -4.22 14.60
C TYR A 22 -21.27 -5.60 15.24
N ASP A 23 -22.42 -5.80 15.90
CA ASP A 23 -22.72 -7.07 16.57
C ASP A 23 -22.90 -8.19 15.53
N ARG A 24 -23.57 -7.91 14.41
CA ARG A 24 -23.68 -8.86 13.30
C ARG A 24 -22.33 -9.08 12.59
N ALA A 25 -21.59 -8.00 12.35
CA ALA A 25 -20.27 -8.14 11.76
C ALA A 25 -19.36 -9.08 12.56
N ILE A 26 -19.36 -8.98 13.90
CA ILE A 26 -18.60 -9.90 14.78
C ILE A 26 -19.18 -11.31 14.76
N ALA A 27 -20.51 -11.45 14.80
CA ALA A 27 -21.14 -12.76 14.90
C ALA A 27 -20.97 -13.60 13.63
N ASP A 28 -21.00 -12.96 12.45
CA ASP A 28 -21.07 -13.63 11.17
C ASP A 28 -19.73 -13.62 10.40
N TYR A 29 -18.75 -12.79 10.83
CA TYR A 29 -17.45 -12.72 10.14
C TYR A 29 -16.55 -13.88 10.52
N GLU A 30 -16.19 -14.65 9.50
CA GLU A 30 -15.14 -15.66 9.57
C GLU A 30 -13.98 -15.26 8.63
N PRO A 31 -12.73 -15.12 9.14
CA PRO A 31 -11.58 -14.85 8.29
C PRO A 31 -11.41 -15.93 7.23
N PRO A 32 -11.28 -15.59 5.94
CA PRO A 32 -11.08 -16.58 4.89
C PRO A 32 -9.74 -17.28 5.08
N ARG A 33 -9.71 -18.61 4.81
CA ARG A 33 -8.51 -19.45 4.93
C ARG A 33 -8.36 -20.38 3.73
N PRO A 34 -8.24 -19.85 2.51
CA PRO A 34 -7.91 -20.68 1.36
C PRO A 34 -6.52 -21.30 1.54
N ALA A 35 -6.37 -22.58 1.14
CA ALA A 35 -5.10 -23.30 1.29
C ALA A 35 -3.99 -22.69 0.43
N ASP A 36 -4.34 -22.36 -0.82
CA ASP A 36 -3.47 -21.69 -1.76
C ASP A 36 -4.06 -20.30 -2.00
N PHE A 37 -3.31 -19.27 -1.68
CA PHE A 37 -3.76 -17.88 -1.82
C PHE A 37 -2.62 -16.98 -2.24
N ASN A 38 -2.78 -16.39 -3.41
CA ASN A 38 -1.94 -15.30 -3.89
C ASN A 38 -2.83 -14.08 -4.12
N TRP A 39 -2.79 -13.14 -3.19
CA TRP A 39 -3.70 -11.98 -3.20
C TRP A 39 -3.68 -11.19 -4.51
N ALA A 40 -2.51 -11.08 -5.18
CA ALA A 40 -2.42 -10.34 -6.44
C ALA A 40 -3.10 -11.09 -7.60
N LEU A 41 -3.00 -12.42 -7.65
CA LEU A 41 -3.61 -13.26 -8.69
C LEU A 41 -5.08 -13.56 -8.38
N ASP A 42 -5.36 -13.95 -7.12
CA ASP A 42 -6.67 -14.46 -6.71
C ASP A 42 -7.66 -13.33 -6.37
N TRP A 43 -7.18 -12.15 -6.01
CA TRP A 43 -8.02 -10.99 -5.71
C TRP A 43 -7.83 -9.87 -6.71
N PHE A 44 -6.65 -9.24 -6.74
CA PHE A 44 -6.45 -8.00 -7.50
C PHE A 44 -6.68 -8.19 -9.01
N ASP A 45 -6.13 -9.25 -9.59
CA ASP A 45 -6.30 -9.55 -11.03
C ASP A 45 -7.75 -9.92 -11.38
N GLN A 46 -8.49 -10.58 -10.47
CA GLN A 46 -9.91 -10.87 -10.68
C GLN A 46 -10.77 -9.59 -10.63
N VAL A 47 -10.46 -8.67 -9.71
CA VAL A 47 -11.08 -7.33 -9.66
C VAL A 47 -10.77 -6.54 -10.95
N ALA A 48 -9.53 -6.60 -11.41
CA ALA A 48 -9.07 -5.92 -12.61
C ALA A 48 -9.68 -6.50 -13.91
N ALA A 49 -10.05 -7.77 -13.90
CA ALA A 49 -10.70 -8.44 -15.04
C ALA A 49 -12.19 -8.10 -15.19
N ASP A 50 -12.84 -7.58 -14.14
CA ASP A 50 -14.21 -7.06 -14.24
C ASP A 50 -14.24 -5.80 -15.13
N THR A 51 -15.12 -5.75 -16.11
CA THR A 51 -15.15 -4.67 -17.10
C THR A 51 -15.45 -3.30 -16.51
N THR A 52 -16.21 -3.24 -15.43
CA THR A 52 -16.58 -1.98 -14.76
C THR A 52 -15.49 -1.53 -13.81
N THR A 53 -15.02 -2.40 -12.94
CA THR A 53 -13.98 -2.10 -11.96
C THR A 53 -12.62 -1.96 -12.63
N GLY A 54 -12.32 -2.81 -13.62
CA GLY A 54 -11.07 -2.75 -14.39
C GLY A 54 -10.83 -1.42 -15.08
N ALA A 55 -11.89 -0.72 -15.48
CA ALA A 55 -11.82 0.59 -16.14
C ALA A 55 -11.67 1.76 -15.14
N ARG A 56 -11.89 1.53 -13.83
CA ARG A 56 -11.70 2.57 -12.79
C ARG A 56 -10.23 2.76 -12.44
N ASP A 57 -9.89 3.95 -11.96
CA ASP A 57 -8.56 4.22 -11.44
C ASP A 57 -8.29 3.36 -10.19
N ALA A 58 -7.22 2.58 -10.23
CA ALA A 58 -6.68 1.89 -9.06
C ALA A 58 -5.76 2.82 -8.26
N LEU A 59 -5.00 3.65 -8.98
CA LEU A 59 -4.01 4.58 -8.43
C LEU A 59 -4.07 5.90 -9.19
N LYS A 60 -4.06 7.01 -8.46
CA LYS A 60 -3.85 8.35 -9.00
C LYS A 60 -2.79 9.07 -8.17
N ILE A 61 -1.76 9.58 -8.81
CA ILE A 61 -0.68 10.35 -8.18
C ILE A 61 -0.77 11.78 -8.69
N ILE A 62 -0.78 12.74 -7.78
CA ILE A 62 -0.70 14.17 -8.07
C ILE A 62 0.67 14.63 -7.65
N GLU A 63 1.43 15.18 -8.60
CA GLU A 63 2.77 15.70 -8.38
C GLU A 63 2.75 17.13 -7.86
N ALA A 64 3.91 17.57 -7.34
CA ALA A 64 4.06 18.90 -6.75
C ALA A 64 3.81 20.06 -7.73
N ASP A 65 4.01 19.83 -9.03
CA ASP A 65 3.74 20.79 -10.10
C ASP A 65 2.27 20.79 -10.56
N GLY A 66 1.42 19.93 -9.96
CA GLY A 66 0.02 19.77 -10.29
C GLY A 66 -0.25 18.79 -11.44
N THR A 67 0.78 18.19 -12.03
CA THR A 67 0.57 17.11 -12.99
C THR A 67 -0.01 15.88 -12.27
N SER A 68 -0.75 15.04 -12.99
CA SER A 68 -1.33 13.84 -12.42
C SER A 68 -1.15 12.62 -13.31
N HIS A 69 -0.93 11.48 -12.69
CA HIS A 69 -0.82 10.18 -13.33
C HIS A 69 -1.90 9.26 -12.76
N ALA A 70 -2.80 8.79 -13.62
CA ALA A 70 -3.83 7.83 -13.25
C ALA A 70 -3.57 6.49 -13.93
N VAL A 71 -3.73 5.40 -13.19
CA VAL A 71 -3.55 4.03 -13.65
C VAL A 71 -4.78 3.23 -13.26
N THR A 72 -5.47 2.66 -14.25
CA THR A 72 -6.65 1.84 -14.00
C THR A 72 -6.28 0.47 -13.42
N TYR A 73 -7.25 -0.22 -12.81
CA TYR A 73 -7.05 -1.59 -12.31
C TYR A 73 -6.54 -2.53 -13.40
N ALA A 74 -7.14 -2.47 -14.60
CA ALA A 74 -6.73 -3.31 -15.74
C ALA A 74 -5.29 -3.02 -16.18
N VAL A 75 -4.90 -1.75 -16.27
CA VAL A 75 -3.53 -1.36 -16.61
C VAL A 75 -2.55 -1.78 -15.53
N MET A 76 -2.87 -1.58 -14.26
CA MET A 76 -2.03 -1.95 -13.12
C MET A 76 -1.79 -3.48 -13.07
N SER A 77 -2.85 -4.28 -13.31
CA SER A 77 -2.75 -5.75 -13.41
C SER A 77 -1.84 -6.18 -14.57
N ALA A 78 -2.03 -5.60 -15.76
CA ALA A 78 -1.22 -5.89 -16.93
C ALA A 78 0.26 -5.50 -16.73
N ARG A 79 0.51 -4.29 -16.19
CA ARG A 79 1.86 -3.80 -15.92
C ARG A 79 2.58 -4.63 -14.87
N SER A 80 1.91 -4.95 -13.76
CA SER A 80 2.52 -5.82 -12.75
C SER A 80 2.83 -7.24 -13.27
N SER A 81 2.05 -7.75 -14.22
CA SER A 81 2.34 -9.01 -14.92
C SER A 81 3.56 -8.91 -15.82
N GLN A 82 3.73 -7.79 -16.55
CA GLN A 82 4.95 -7.52 -17.33
C GLN A 82 6.19 -7.46 -16.42
N VAL A 83 6.09 -6.72 -15.31
CA VAL A 83 7.18 -6.61 -14.34
C VAL A 83 7.52 -7.98 -13.74
N ALA A 84 6.52 -8.80 -13.42
CA ALA A 84 6.74 -10.15 -12.91
C ALA A 84 7.46 -11.04 -13.94
N ALA A 85 7.02 -11.03 -15.20
CA ALA A 85 7.68 -11.77 -16.27
C ALA A 85 9.12 -11.31 -16.49
N TRP A 86 9.35 -10.01 -16.46
CA TRP A 86 10.67 -9.43 -16.59
C TRP A 86 11.59 -9.76 -15.40
N LEU A 87 11.10 -9.64 -14.16
CA LEU A 87 11.84 -10.03 -12.96
C LEU A 87 12.27 -11.50 -13.03
N THR A 88 11.37 -12.40 -13.48
CA THR A 88 11.73 -13.81 -13.74
C THR A 88 12.88 -13.93 -14.76
N SER A 89 12.85 -13.14 -15.84
CA SER A 89 13.89 -13.18 -16.88
C SER A 89 15.27 -12.72 -16.42
N ILE A 90 15.33 -11.89 -15.39
CA ILE A 90 16.58 -11.44 -14.74
C ILE A 90 16.94 -12.26 -13.50
N GLY A 91 16.25 -13.39 -13.27
CA GLY A 91 16.64 -14.42 -12.31
C GLY A 91 15.87 -14.43 -11.00
N ALA A 92 14.82 -13.60 -10.84
CA ALA A 92 14.01 -13.63 -9.62
C ALA A 92 13.14 -14.90 -9.57
N VAL A 93 13.15 -15.58 -8.42
CA VAL A 93 12.37 -16.79 -8.16
C VAL A 93 11.59 -16.66 -6.85
N LYS A 94 10.60 -17.52 -6.65
CA LYS A 94 9.83 -17.62 -5.41
C LYS A 94 10.75 -17.74 -4.19
N GLY A 95 10.48 -16.97 -3.14
CA GLY A 95 11.26 -16.94 -1.91
C GLY A 95 12.47 -16.00 -1.92
N ASP A 96 12.88 -15.50 -3.09
CA ASP A 96 13.87 -14.43 -3.18
C ASP A 96 13.39 -13.19 -2.43
N ARG A 97 14.33 -12.37 -1.98
CA ARG A 97 14.05 -11.17 -1.21
C ARG A 97 14.47 -9.93 -1.97
N LEU A 98 13.48 -9.08 -2.26
CA LEU A 98 13.66 -7.83 -2.98
C LEU A 98 13.52 -6.64 -2.03
N LEU A 99 14.62 -5.89 -1.83
CA LEU A 99 14.58 -4.61 -1.14
C LEU A 99 14.02 -3.56 -2.10
N LEU A 100 12.86 -3.01 -1.75
CA LEU A 100 12.13 -2.03 -2.54
C LEU A 100 12.24 -0.64 -1.89
N MET A 101 13.06 0.23 -2.47
CA MET A 101 13.32 1.58 -1.97
C MET A 101 12.91 2.63 -3.00
N LEU A 102 11.61 2.89 -3.08
CA LEU A 102 11.04 3.91 -3.96
C LEU A 102 10.20 4.91 -3.17
N GLY A 103 10.08 6.13 -3.70
CA GLY A 103 9.06 7.08 -3.32
C GLY A 103 7.67 6.69 -3.85
N ASN A 104 6.71 7.59 -3.68
CA ASN A 104 5.37 7.40 -4.24
C ASN A 104 5.40 7.65 -5.76
N GLN A 105 5.66 6.62 -6.51
CA GLN A 105 5.68 6.58 -7.96
C GLN A 105 5.04 5.27 -8.46
N VAL A 106 4.51 5.23 -9.66
CA VAL A 106 3.70 4.10 -10.17
C VAL A 106 4.44 2.77 -10.05
N GLU A 107 5.74 2.76 -10.31
CA GLU A 107 6.60 1.57 -10.28
C GLU A 107 6.68 0.91 -8.90
N LEU A 108 6.39 1.65 -7.82
CA LEU A 108 6.28 1.08 -6.47
C LEU A 108 5.14 0.04 -6.42
N TRP A 109 3.95 0.42 -6.89
CA TRP A 109 2.75 -0.45 -6.88
C TRP A 109 2.85 -1.59 -7.88
N GLU A 110 3.39 -1.30 -9.08
CA GLU A 110 3.67 -2.33 -10.10
C GLU A 110 4.61 -3.41 -9.55
N THR A 111 5.70 -2.99 -8.88
CA THR A 111 6.69 -3.91 -8.31
C THR A 111 6.13 -4.70 -7.13
N LEU A 112 5.39 -4.07 -6.22
CA LEU A 112 4.72 -4.77 -5.12
C LEU A 112 3.81 -5.89 -5.64
N LEU A 113 2.92 -5.58 -6.59
CA LEU A 113 2.05 -6.59 -7.20
C LEU A 113 2.83 -7.68 -7.93
N ALA A 114 3.86 -7.30 -8.69
CA ALA A 114 4.71 -8.26 -9.41
C ALA A 114 5.40 -9.24 -8.45
N CYS A 115 5.97 -8.75 -7.37
CA CYS A 115 6.59 -9.60 -6.35
C CYS A 115 5.57 -10.53 -5.68
N ILE A 116 4.37 -10.03 -5.36
CA ILE A 116 3.30 -10.87 -4.81
C ILE A 116 2.93 -11.99 -5.80
N LYS A 117 2.75 -11.67 -7.09
CA LYS A 117 2.45 -12.67 -8.14
C LYS A 117 3.50 -13.77 -8.21
N LEU A 118 4.79 -13.39 -8.06
CA LEU A 118 5.92 -14.31 -8.12
C LEU A 118 6.18 -15.09 -6.84
N GLY A 119 5.65 -14.64 -5.70
CA GLY A 119 6.07 -15.14 -4.38
C GLY A 119 7.47 -14.64 -3.97
N VAL A 120 7.91 -13.52 -4.54
CA VAL A 120 9.12 -12.81 -4.11
C VAL A 120 8.79 -11.99 -2.87
N VAL A 121 9.57 -12.17 -1.82
CA VAL A 121 9.39 -11.48 -0.53
C VAL A 121 9.85 -10.03 -0.66
N VAL A 122 8.97 -9.07 -0.39
CA VAL A 122 9.33 -7.66 -0.44
C VAL A 122 9.83 -7.17 0.92
N ILE A 123 10.94 -6.44 0.91
CA ILE A 123 11.46 -5.67 2.05
C ILE A 123 11.25 -4.19 1.71
N PRO A 124 10.13 -3.58 2.16
CA PRO A 124 9.90 -2.17 1.91
C PRO A 124 10.90 -1.31 2.68
N ALA A 125 11.50 -0.34 2.00
CA ALA A 125 12.52 0.51 2.56
C ALA A 125 12.22 1.99 2.28
N THR A 126 12.45 2.85 3.26
CA THR A 126 12.36 4.30 3.07
C THR A 126 13.58 4.83 2.34
N THR A 127 13.39 5.84 1.50
CA THR A 127 14.49 6.55 0.80
C THR A 127 15.41 7.32 1.76
N LEU A 128 15.08 7.40 3.05
CA LEU A 128 15.91 8.06 4.06
C LEU A 128 17.05 7.19 4.60
N LEU A 129 17.12 5.91 4.22
CA LEU A 129 18.15 4.99 4.69
C LEU A 129 19.54 5.44 4.25
N THR A 130 20.50 5.30 5.19
CA THR A 130 21.93 5.51 4.94
C THR A 130 22.57 4.23 4.35
N PRO A 131 23.78 4.31 3.76
CA PRO A 131 24.50 3.11 3.32
C PRO A 131 24.70 2.06 4.43
N ALA A 132 24.95 2.48 5.67
CA ALA A 132 25.07 1.57 6.82
C ALA A 132 23.74 0.86 7.15
N ASP A 133 22.62 1.59 7.06
CA ASP A 133 21.30 0.97 7.22
C ASP A 133 21.00 -0.03 6.10
N LEU A 134 21.43 0.27 4.86
CA LEU A 134 21.23 -0.62 3.72
C LEU A 134 22.06 -1.88 3.84
N ASP A 135 23.30 -1.80 4.32
CA ASP A 135 24.15 -2.97 4.61
C ASP A 135 23.48 -3.90 5.64
N ASP A 136 22.99 -3.35 6.75
CA ASP A 136 22.25 -4.13 7.77
C ASP A 136 21.03 -4.84 7.15
N ARG A 137 20.23 -4.13 6.32
CA ARG A 137 19.02 -4.69 5.71
C ARG A 137 19.33 -5.76 4.67
N ILE A 138 20.35 -5.53 3.84
CA ILE A 138 20.77 -6.49 2.81
C ILE A 138 21.30 -7.75 3.47
N THR A 139 22.18 -7.61 4.46
CA THR A 139 22.79 -8.75 5.15
C THR A 139 21.76 -9.55 5.95
N ARG A 140 21.00 -8.91 6.84
CA ARG A 140 20.03 -9.58 7.70
C ARG A 140 18.76 -9.99 6.98
N GLY A 141 18.36 -9.20 5.99
CA GLY A 141 17.26 -9.53 5.09
C GLY A 141 17.61 -10.63 4.10
N ALA A 142 18.87 -11.02 3.96
CA ALA A 142 19.36 -11.94 2.91
C ALA A 142 18.81 -11.52 1.52
N VAL A 143 19.02 -10.24 1.18
CA VAL A 143 18.47 -9.61 -0.03
C VAL A 143 19.22 -10.13 -1.26
N SER A 144 18.47 -10.62 -2.25
CA SER A 144 18.97 -11.06 -3.55
C SER A 144 18.73 -10.06 -4.68
N HIS A 145 17.79 -9.13 -4.48
CA HIS A 145 17.47 -8.09 -5.47
C HIS A 145 17.26 -6.73 -4.79
N VAL A 146 17.73 -5.68 -5.41
CA VAL A 146 17.48 -4.29 -4.98
C VAL A 146 16.81 -3.53 -6.12
N LEU A 147 15.72 -2.84 -5.82
CA LEU A 147 15.05 -1.95 -6.74
C LEU A 147 14.91 -0.56 -6.10
N THR A 148 15.50 0.45 -6.73
CA THR A 148 15.49 1.83 -6.23
C THR A 148 15.39 2.84 -7.36
N ALA A 149 15.11 4.11 -7.02
CA ALA A 149 15.20 5.21 -7.96
C ALA A 149 16.67 5.46 -8.36
N SER A 150 16.91 5.84 -9.61
CA SER A 150 18.24 6.15 -10.10
C SER A 150 18.98 7.18 -9.25
N ALA A 151 18.25 8.15 -8.70
CA ALA A 151 18.79 9.17 -7.80
C ALA A 151 19.37 8.60 -6.49
N ASP A 152 18.87 7.45 -6.04
CA ASP A 152 19.28 6.78 -4.81
C ASP A 152 20.33 5.67 -5.04
N ALA A 153 20.61 5.30 -6.28
CA ALA A 153 21.53 4.21 -6.63
C ALA A 153 22.93 4.40 -6.02
N GLY A 154 23.39 5.65 -5.89
CA GLY A 154 24.67 5.98 -5.27
C GLY A 154 24.81 5.53 -3.81
N LYS A 155 23.72 5.35 -3.09
CA LYS A 155 23.73 4.85 -1.70
C LYS A 155 24.20 3.40 -1.59
N PHE A 156 24.14 2.64 -2.68
CA PHE A 156 24.53 1.23 -2.74
C PHE A 156 25.96 1.01 -3.23
N THR A 157 26.72 2.09 -3.54
CA THR A 157 28.07 1.98 -4.14
C THR A 157 29.03 1.19 -3.25
N GLU A 158 28.99 1.40 -1.95
CA GLU A 158 29.86 0.77 -0.97
C GLU A 158 29.18 -0.34 -0.16
N VAL A 159 27.91 -0.65 -0.48
CA VAL A 159 27.17 -1.70 0.22
C VAL A 159 27.57 -3.06 -0.33
N PRO A 160 28.16 -3.94 0.51
CA PRO A 160 28.62 -5.25 0.07
C PRO A 160 27.44 -6.19 -0.23
N GLY A 161 27.70 -7.21 -1.03
CA GLY A 161 26.73 -8.27 -1.33
C GLY A 161 26.63 -8.54 -2.83
N ASP A 162 26.20 -9.75 -3.14
CA ASP A 162 25.88 -10.20 -4.50
C ASP A 162 24.37 -10.17 -4.67
N PHE A 163 23.87 -9.07 -5.22
CA PHE A 163 22.45 -8.86 -5.47
C PHE A 163 22.24 -8.16 -6.82
N THR A 164 21.16 -8.51 -7.49
CA THR A 164 20.71 -7.83 -8.71
C THR A 164 20.34 -6.38 -8.40
N ARG A 165 20.80 -5.46 -9.20
CA ARG A 165 20.57 -4.03 -9.07
C ARG A 165 19.63 -3.53 -10.15
N VAL A 166 18.47 -3.00 -9.77
CA VAL A 166 17.48 -2.42 -10.69
C VAL A 166 17.25 -0.95 -10.37
N ALA A 167 17.37 -0.09 -11.39
CA ALA A 167 17.16 1.35 -11.27
C ALA A 167 15.90 1.79 -12.02
N VAL A 168 15.07 2.59 -11.37
CA VAL A 168 13.91 3.27 -11.96
C VAL A 168 14.30 4.71 -12.30
N GLY A 169 14.07 5.12 -13.54
CA GLY A 169 14.43 6.44 -14.07
C GLY A 169 15.59 6.39 -15.02
N GLU A 170 16.52 7.37 -14.92
CA GLU A 170 17.67 7.47 -15.81
C GLU A 170 18.61 6.25 -15.68
N PRO A 171 19.27 5.85 -16.78
CA PRO A 171 20.21 4.73 -16.74
C PRO A 171 21.34 4.94 -15.74
N VAL A 172 21.65 3.90 -14.95
CA VAL A 172 22.76 3.89 -14.00
C VAL A 172 23.78 2.82 -14.43
N PRO A 173 25.09 3.15 -14.58
CA PRO A 173 26.10 2.16 -14.95
C PRO A 173 26.14 0.97 -13.98
N GLY A 174 26.07 -0.25 -14.51
CA GLY A 174 26.07 -1.49 -13.72
C GLY A 174 24.73 -1.84 -13.07
N TRP A 175 23.67 -1.12 -13.39
CA TRP A 175 22.31 -1.40 -12.96
C TRP A 175 21.44 -1.77 -14.17
N THR A 176 20.50 -2.69 -13.97
CA THR A 176 19.48 -3.02 -14.97
C THR A 176 18.41 -1.93 -14.95
N ALA A 177 18.00 -1.45 -16.11
CA ALA A 177 16.98 -0.41 -16.19
C ALA A 177 15.56 -1.01 -16.01
N TYR A 178 14.77 -0.45 -15.11
CA TYR A 178 13.37 -0.88 -14.92
C TYR A 178 12.54 -0.79 -16.22
N SER A 179 12.87 0.17 -17.08
CA SER A 179 12.20 0.36 -18.36
C SER A 179 12.30 -0.85 -19.32
N GLU A 180 13.23 -1.76 -19.09
CA GLU A 180 13.32 -3.02 -19.86
C GLU A 180 12.06 -3.89 -19.63
N SER A 181 11.39 -3.75 -18.48
CA SER A 181 10.14 -4.44 -18.18
C SER A 181 9.02 -4.14 -19.17
N PHE A 182 9.05 -2.98 -19.84
CA PHE A 182 8.03 -2.60 -20.83
C PHE A 182 8.04 -3.49 -22.08
N SER A 183 9.13 -4.21 -22.33
CA SER A 183 9.25 -5.14 -23.46
C SER A 183 8.72 -6.55 -23.16
N ALA A 184 8.41 -6.87 -21.90
CA ALA A 184 7.85 -8.16 -21.51
C ALA A 184 6.36 -8.29 -21.89
N ALA A 185 5.86 -9.53 -21.98
CA ALA A 185 4.47 -9.78 -22.29
C ALA A 185 3.54 -9.30 -21.15
N ALA A 186 2.48 -8.54 -21.50
CA ALA A 186 1.55 -7.99 -20.53
C ALA A 186 0.42 -8.96 -20.13
N THR A 187 0.20 -10.00 -20.91
CA THR A 187 -0.95 -10.90 -20.76
C THR A 187 -0.50 -12.36 -20.65
N GLY A 188 -1.27 -13.15 -19.91
CA GLY A 188 -1.03 -14.59 -19.79
C GLY A 188 0.16 -14.95 -18.90
N PHE A 189 0.59 -14.04 -18.02
CA PHE A 189 1.62 -14.36 -17.03
C PHE A 189 1.09 -15.40 -16.06
N VAL A 190 1.85 -16.49 -15.93
CA VAL A 190 1.64 -17.53 -14.93
C VAL A 190 2.96 -17.68 -14.18
N PRO A 191 2.98 -17.56 -12.85
CA PRO A 191 4.22 -17.74 -12.12
C PRO A 191 4.76 -19.17 -12.30
N PRO A 192 6.08 -19.35 -12.39
CA PRO A 192 6.68 -20.68 -12.49
C PRO A 192 6.34 -21.57 -11.30
N GLU A 193 6.16 -20.98 -10.14
CA GLU A 193 5.75 -21.61 -8.90
C GLU A 193 4.76 -20.71 -8.16
N THR A 194 3.62 -21.26 -7.74
CA THR A 194 2.60 -20.52 -7.00
C THR A 194 3.00 -20.37 -5.53
N ALA A 195 2.83 -19.18 -4.98
CA ALA A 195 2.98 -18.96 -3.54
C ALA A 195 1.77 -19.52 -2.79
N GLY A 196 2.02 -20.24 -1.70
CA GLY A 196 0.99 -20.69 -0.77
C GLY A 196 0.64 -19.61 0.26
N GLY A 197 -0.48 -19.78 0.96
CA GLY A 197 -0.94 -18.81 1.96
C GLY A 197 0.05 -18.56 3.11
N ASP A 198 0.84 -19.56 3.48
CA ASP A 198 1.83 -19.50 4.57
C ASP A 198 3.21 -19.01 4.09
N ASP A 199 3.43 -18.84 2.78
CA ASP A 199 4.69 -18.31 2.27
C ASP A 199 4.84 -16.83 2.67
N THR A 200 6.08 -16.42 2.95
CA THR A 200 6.39 -15.05 3.32
C THR A 200 6.08 -14.09 2.16
N LEU A 201 5.33 -13.03 2.46
CA LEU A 201 4.96 -11.96 1.54
C LEU A 201 5.85 -10.72 1.72
N LEU A 202 5.97 -10.28 2.97
CA LEU A 202 6.65 -9.04 3.35
C LEU A 202 7.53 -9.28 4.58
N LEU A 203 8.69 -8.62 4.59
CA LEU A 203 9.57 -8.51 5.75
C LEU A 203 9.80 -7.03 6.08
N TYR A 204 9.39 -6.60 7.27
CA TYR A 204 9.63 -5.24 7.74
C TYR A 204 10.76 -5.18 8.76
N PHE A 205 11.62 -4.20 8.60
CA PHE A 205 12.57 -3.81 9.64
C PHE A 205 11.92 -2.74 10.52
N THR A 206 11.68 -3.04 11.79
CA THR A 206 11.07 -2.09 12.73
C THR A 206 12.08 -1.54 13.69
N SER A 207 11.88 -0.29 14.15
CA SER A 207 12.60 0.28 15.28
C SER A 207 12.16 -0.44 16.56
N GLY A 208 12.81 -1.55 16.88
CA GLY A 208 12.55 -2.27 18.12
C GLY A 208 13.03 -1.50 19.37
N THR A 209 12.64 -1.96 20.55
CA THR A 209 13.14 -1.48 21.86
C THR A 209 14.61 -1.85 22.09
N THR A 210 15.24 -2.55 21.17
CA THR A 210 16.65 -2.97 21.18
C THR A 210 17.46 -2.13 20.18
N ALA A 211 18.79 -2.13 20.32
CA ALA A 211 19.68 -1.35 19.46
C ALA A 211 19.65 -1.71 17.97
N GLN A 212 19.09 -2.86 17.61
CA GLN A 212 18.93 -3.30 16.22
C GLN A 212 17.46 -3.46 15.84
N PRO A 213 17.07 -3.07 14.60
CA PRO A 213 15.72 -3.28 14.09
C PRO A 213 15.30 -4.75 14.16
N LYS A 214 14.06 -5.04 14.52
CA LYS A 214 13.49 -6.38 14.42
C LYS A 214 13.00 -6.64 12.99
N LEU A 215 13.01 -7.92 12.60
CA LEU A 215 12.37 -8.39 11.37
C LEU A 215 10.97 -8.89 11.73
N VAL A 216 9.98 -8.32 11.04
CA VAL A 216 8.57 -8.71 11.15
C VAL A 216 8.15 -9.33 9.84
N GLU A 217 7.62 -10.53 9.92
CA GLU A 217 7.19 -11.33 8.78
C GLU A 217 5.67 -11.31 8.64
N HIS A 218 5.19 -11.15 7.40
CA HIS A 218 3.79 -11.34 7.03
C HIS A 218 3.68 -12.30 5.85
N THR A 219 2.65 -13.15 5.88
CA THR A 219 2.42 -14.15 4.84
C THR A 219 1.40 -13.70 3.80
N HIS A 220 1.33 -14.44 2.68
CA HIS A 220 0.36 -14.20 1.61
C HIS A 220 -1.10 -14.27 2.08
N LEU A 221 -1.38 -15.03 3.14
CA LEU A 221 -2.71 -15.12 3.74
C LEU A 221 -2.89 -14.10 4.86
N SER A 222 -1.97 -14.06 5.83
CA SER A 222 -2.18 -13.31 7.08
C SER A 222 -2.37 -11.82 6.84
N TYR A 223 -1.58 -11.22 5.95
CA TYR A 223 -1.56 -9.77 5.81
C TYR A 223 -2.74 -9.23 4.99
N PRO A 224 -3.03 -9.74 3.77
CA PRO A 224 -4.21 -9.31 3.02
C PRO A 224 -5.53 -9.56 3.74
N VAL A 225 -5.68 -10.73 4.40
CA VAL A 225 -6.87 -11.07 5.20
C VAL A 225 -6.99 -10.15 6.42
N GLY A 226 -5.89 -9.91 7.13
CA GLY A 226 -5.86 -8.98 8.25
C GLY A 226 -6.27 -7.56 7.84
N HIS A 227 -6.00 -7.15 6.59
CA HIS A 227 -6.42 -5.85 6.08
C HIS A 227 -7.91 -5.74 5.71
N LEU A 228 -8.68 -6.81 5.79
CA LEU A 228 -10.15 -6.71 5.78
C LEU A 228 -10.65 -5.95 7.02
N SER A 229 -10.04 -6.16 8.20
CA SER A 229 -10.32 -5.37 9.40
C SER A 229 -9.94 -3.90 9.23
N THR A 230 -8.81 -3.62 8.58
CA THR A 230 -8.36 -2.25 8.28
C THR A 230 -9.32 -1.55 7.31
N MET A 231 -9.77 -2.25 6.26
CA MET A 231 -10.80 -1.78 5.32
C MET A 231 -12.09 -1.42 6.05
N TYR A 232 -12.56 -2.30 6.93
CA TYR A 232 -13.75 -2.11 7.74
C TYR A 232 -13.62 -0.89 8.65
N TRP A 233 -12.52 -0.78 9.40
CA TRP A 233 -12.25 0.34 10.29
C TRP A 233 -12.14 1.68 9.54
N ILE A 234 -11.40 1.77 8.42
CA ILE A 234 -11.33 2.99 7.61
C ILE A 234 -12.71 3.36 7.07
N GLY A 235 -13.58 2.39 6.87
CA GLY A 235 -14.90 2.58 6.32
C GLY A 235 -14.93 2.69 4.80
N LEU A 236 -13.99 2.03 4.13
CA LEU A 236 -13.87 2.01 2.67
C LEU A 236 -15.04 1.29 1.99
N ARG A 237 -15.37 1.75 0.79
CA ARG A 237 -16.42 1.18 -0.07
C ARG A 237 -15.91 1.11 -1.51
N PRO A 238 -16.50 0.23 -2.35
CA PRO A 238 -16.22 0.24 -3.79
C PRO A 238 -16.48 1.62 -4.41
N GLY A 239 -15.51 2.10 -5.19
CA GLY A 239 -15.57 3.39 -5.85
C GLY A 239 -15.18 4.60 -5.00
N ASP A 240 -14.76 4.41 -3.76
CA ASP A 240 -14.15 5.48 -2.95
C ASP A 240 -12.85 6.00 -3.58
N VAL A 241 -12.56 7.28 -3.33
CA VAL A 241 -11.24 7.89 -3.52
C VAL A 241 -10.61 8.03 -2.13
N HIS A 242 -9.60 7.22 -1.89
CA HIS A 242 -8.92 7.14 -0.59
C HIS A 242 -7.58 7.85 -0.61
N LEU A 243 -7.43 8.84 0.23
CA LEU A 243 -6.16 9.54 0.45
C LEU A 243 -5.53 9.08 1.76
N ASN A 244 -4.26 8.64 1.69
CA ASN A 244 -3.46 8.33 2.87
C ASN A 244 -2.16 9.13 2.87
N ILE A 245 -1.79 9.66 4.02
CA ILE A 245 -0.47 10.26 4.22
C ILE A 245 0.39 9.28 5.02
N SER A 246 1.26 8.62 4.30
CA SER A 246 2.29 7.72 4.83
C SER A 246 3.41 7.57 3.81
N SER A 247 4.63 7.36 4.26
CA SER A 247 5.78 7.10 3.40
C SER A 247 5.89 5.60 3.08
N PRO A 248 6.26 5.24 1.82
CA PRO A 248 6.69 3.88 1.51
C PRO A 248 7.81 3.42 2.46
N GLY A 249 7.85 2.12 2.78
CA GLY A 249 8.77 1.57 3.78
C GLY A 249 8.18 1.46 5.19
N TRP A 250 7.05 2.12 5.47
CA TRP A 250 6.29 1.95 6.72
C TRP A 250 5.08 1.03 6.52
N ALA A 251 4.79 0.20 7.51
CA ALA A 251 3.64 -0.71 7.45
C ALA A 251 2.31 0.03 7.19
N LYS A 252 2.13 1.24 7.74
CA LYS A 252 0.94 2.06 7.51
C LYS A 252 0.72 2.38 6.02
N HIS A 253 1.79 2.47 5.21
CA HIS A 253 1.65 2.64 3.76
C HIS A 253 1.00 1.40 3.13
N ALA A 254 1.47 0.20 3.47
CA ALA A 254 0.86 -1.04 2.97
C ALA A 254 -0.61 -1.19 3.44
N TRP A 255 -0.94 -0.74 4.66
CA TRP A 255 -2.31 -0.78 5.16
C TRP A 255 -3.26 0.08 4.32
N SER A 256 -2.88 1.33 4.14
CA SER A 256 -3.80 2.39 3.73
C SER A 256 -3.49 2.95 2.33
N SER A 257 -2.37 2.55 1.71
CA SER A 257 -2.04 2.88 0.32
C SER A 257 -1.80 1.63 -0.53
N PHE A 258 -2.27 0.45 -0.09
CA PHE A 258 -2.16 -0.78 -0.89
C PHE A 258 -3.31 -1.75 -0.58
N PHE A 259 -3.25 -2.51 0.55
CA PHE A 259 -4.20 -3.61 0.79
C PHE A 259 -5.63 -3.14 1.08
N ALA A 260 -5.86 -2.30 2.09
CA ALA A 260 -7.21 -1.96 2.49
C ALA A 260 -8.02 -1.23 1.39
N PRO A 261 -7.47 -0.23 0.66
CA PRO A 261 -8.20 0.39 -0.43
C PRO A 261 -8.51 -0.59 -1.58
N TRP A 262 -7.55 -1.42 -1.96
CA TRP A 262 -7.76 -2.36 -3.05
C TRP A 262 -8.60 -3.57 -2.65
N ASN A 263 -8.64 -3.95 -1.36
CA ASN A 263 -9.66 -4.87 -0.84
C ASN A 263 -11.07 -4.31 -1.04
N ALA A 264 -11.23 -2.99 -0.90
CA ALA A 264 -12.51 -2.31 -1.10
C ALA A 264 -12.82 -1.94 -2.56
N GLU A 265 -11.94 -2.20 -3.52
CA GLU A 265 -12.06 -1.72 -4.91
C GLU A 265 -12.12 -0.18 -4.99
N ALA A 266 -11.35 0.52 -4.14
CA ALA A 266 -11.25 1.97 -4.07
C ALA A 266 -10.04 2.47 -4.87
N THR A 267 -10.08 3.71 -5.32
CA THR A 267 -8.94 4.42 -5.91
C THR A 267 -8.00 4.87 -4.79
N ILE A 268 -6.71 4.54 -4.88
CA ILE A 268 -5.67 5.13 -4.05
C ILE A 268 -5.28 6.47 -4.65
N LEU A 269 -5.48 7.55 -3.89
CA LEU A 269 -4.97 8.87 -4.24
C LEU A 269 -3.70 9.16 -3.45
N VAL A 270 -2.68 9.60 -4.15
CA VAL A 270 -1.41 10.05 -3.58
C VAL A 270 -1.16 11.50 -3.97
N VAL A 271 -0.71 12.29 -3.02
CA VAL A 271 -0.32 13.69 -3.26
C VAL A 271 1.14 13.86 -2.87
N ASN A 272 2.00 14.03 -3.87
CA ASN A 272 3.41 14.27 -3.68
C ASN A 272 3.65 15.76 -3.41
N GLN A 273 4.01 16.08 -2.18
CA GLN A 273 4.36 17.43 -1.77
C GLN A 273 5.77 17.43 -1.18
N PRO A 274 6.70 18.26 -1.68
CA PRO A 274 8.05 18.38 -1.10
C PRO A 274 8.01 18.85 0.36
N ARG A 275 7.00 19.65 0.69
CA ARG A 275 6.68 20.12 2.03
C ARG A 275 5.17 20.09 2.21
N PHE A 276 4.73 19.60 3.35
CA PHE A 276 3.30 19.56 3.68
C PHE A 276 2.68 20.97 3.68
N ASP A 277 1.59 21.13 2.91
CA ASP A 277 0.77 22.33 2.86
C ASP A 277 -0.70 21.95 3.09
N ALA A 278 -1.23 22.35 4.24
CA ALA A 278 -2.58 22.00 4.67
C ALA A 278 -3.66 22.62 3.77
N ALA A 279 -3.46 23.86 3.30
CA ALA A 279 -4.43 24.54 2.43
C ALA A 279 -4.46 23.90 1.03
N ALA A 280 -3.30 23.59 0.47
CA ALA A 280 -3.18 22.87 -0.80
C ALA A 280 -3.79 21.48 -0.70
N LEU A 281 -3.58 20.75 0.42
CA LEU A 281 -4.17 19.45 0.63
C LEU A 281 -5.71 19.50 0.65
N LEU A 282 -6.30 20.45 1.38
CA LEU A 282 -7.76 20.64 1.41
C LEU A 282 -8.32 20.97 0.01
N ALA A 283 -7.62 21.80 -0.76
CA ALA A 283 -8.02 22.11 -2.13
C ALA A 283 -7.97 20.86 -3.03
N THR A 284 -6.90 20.07 -2.93
CA THR A 284 -6.76 18.81 -3.67
C THR A 284 -7.85 17.81 -3.27
N MET A 285 -8.15 17.68 -1.98
CA MET A 285 -9.24 16.79 -1.51
C MET A 285 -10.59 17.17 -2.12
N ALA A 286 -10.88 18.47 -2.24
CA ALA A 286 -12.11 18.95 -2.86
C ALA A 286 -12.13 18.69 -4.38
N GLN A 287 -11.02 18.98 -5.06
CA GLN A 287 -10.86 18.79 -6.50
C GLN A 287 -11.00 17.32 -6.90
N GLU A 288 -10.38 16.43 -6.15
CA GLU A 288 -10.32 14.99 -6.41
C GLU A 288 -11.50 14.22 -5.78
N SER A 289 -12.44 14.92 -5.17
CA SER A 289 -13.61 14.30 -4.53
C SER A 289 -13.24 13.21 -3.54
N VAL A 290 -12.21 13.43 -2.72
CA VAL A 290 -11.74 12.46 -1.71
C VAL A 290 -12.87 12.10 -0.76
N THR A 291 -13.16 10.81 -0.63
CA THR A 291 -14.25 10.28 0.21
C THR A 291 -13.79 9.76 1.55
N THR A 292 -12.55 9.28 1.63
CA THR A 292 -11.97 8.75 2.87
C THR A 292 -10.53 9.24 3.02
N PHE A 293 -10.15 9.60 4.24
CA PHE A 293 -8.83 10.15 4.55
C PHE A 293 -8.20 9.47 5.76
N CYS A 294 -6.98 8.96 5.60
CA CYS A 294 -6.16 8.39 6.66
C CYS A 294 -4.86 9.18 6.81
N ALA A 295 -4.58 9.66 8.02
CA ALA A 295 -3.35 10.42 8.27
C ALA A 295 -2.85 10.21 9.71
N PRO A 296 -1.56 10.49 9.99
CA PRO A 296 -1.09 10.55 11.37
C PRO A 296 -1.65 11.79 12.09
N PRO A 297 -1.83 11.77 13.40
CA PRO A 297 -2.30 12.90 14.21
C PRO A 297 -1.55 14.21 13.97
N THR A 298 -0.26 14.13 13.65
CA THR A 298 0.55 15.30 13.27
C THR A 298 -0.04 16.07 12.09
N VAL A 299 -0.54 15.38 11.07
CA VAL A 299 -1.21 16.00 9.91
C VAL A 299 -2.49 16.71 10.32
N TYR A 300 -3.30 16.08 11.17
CA TYR A 300 -4.53 16.70 11.68
C TYR A 300 -4.24 17.95 12.51
N ARG A 301 -3.17 17.94 13.33
CA ARG A 301 -2.71 19.14 14.05
C ARG A 301 -2.32 20.29 13.12
N MET A 302 -1.84 20.00 11.93
CA MET A 302 -1.54 21.02 10.91
C MET A 302 -2.81 21.47 10.18
N LEU A 303 -3.75 20.57 9.91
CA LEU A 303 -5.03 20.90 9.26
C LEU A 303 -5.88 21.87 10.10
N ILE A 304 -5.96 21.67 11.41
CA ILE A 304 -6.75 22.54 12.31
C ILE A 304 -6.15 23.94 12.48
N GLN A 305 -4.95 24.21 11.95
CA GLN A 305 -4.42 25.58 11.86
C GLN A 305 -5.07 26.38 10.72
N GLN A 306 -5.81 25.72 9.84
CA GLN A 306 -6.59 26.35 8.78
C GLN A 306 -8.02 26.62 9.28
N ASP A 307 -8.69 27.64 8.70
CA ASP A 307 -10.13 27.76 8.84
C ASP A 307 -10.81 26.63 8.06
N LEU A 308 -11.36 25.66 8.79
CA LEU A 308 -12.00 24.48 8.21
C LEU A 308 -13.46 24.74 7.80
N ALA A 309 -14.13 25.74 8.38
CA ALA A 309 -15.54 25.99 8.15
C ALA A 309 -15.93 26.22 6.68
N PRO A 310 -15.11 26.94 5.85
CA PRO A 310 -15.39 27.12 4.42
C PRO A 310 -15.33 25.83 3.61
N TRP A 311 -14.72 24.76 4.15
CA TRP A 311 -14.59 23.48 3.47
C TRP A 311 -15.74 22.53 3.74
N ARG A 312 -16.55 22.79 4.77
CA ARG A 312 -17.78 22.02 5.06
C ARG A 312 -18.71 22.08 3.84
N GLY A 313 -19.12 20.91 3.34
CA GLY A 313 -19.97 20.76 2.15
C GLY A 313 -19.25 20.97 0.81
N ARG A 314 -17.95 21.36 0.81
CA ARG A 314 -17.11 21.37 -0.38
C ARG A 314 -16.31 20.09 -0.53
N LEU A 315 -15.99 19.43 0.59
CA LEU A 315 -15.32 18.13 0.61
C LEU A 315 -16.37 17.01 0.48
N SER A 316 -16.03 16.00 -0.29
CA SER A 316 -16.79 14.75 -0.41
C SER A 316 -16.48 13.75 0.72
N LEU A 317 -15.68 14.18 1.71
CA LEU A 317 -15.23 13.33 2.81
C LEU A 317 -16.39 12.78 3.61
N ARG A 318 -16.37 11.48 3.81
CA ARG A 318 -17.29 10.71 4.65
C ARG A 318 -16.60 10.16 5.88
N GLU A 319 -15.35 9.72 5.73
CA GLU A 319 -14.59 9.07 6.79
C GLU A 319 -13.22 9.74 6.95
N MET A 320 -12.85 9.96 8.20
CA MET A 320 -11.51 10.41 8.58
C MET A 320 -10.98 9.51 9.68
N VAL A 321 -9.77 8.97 9.53
CA VAL A 321 -9.15 8.08 10.51
C VAL A 321 -7.72 8.49 10.82
N GLY A 322 -7.35 8.39 12.11
CA GLY A 322 -6.00 8.65 12.59
C GLY A 322 -5.35 7.39 13.14
N ALA A 323 -4.07 7.18 12.86
CA ALA A 323 -3.28 6.10 13.44
C ALA A 323 -1.79 6.42 13.43
N GLY A 324 -1.05 5.77 14.35
CA GLY A 324 0.41 5.84 14.44
C GLY A 324 0.92 6.68 15.60
N GLU A 325 0.10 7.56 16.15
CA GLU A 325 0.38 8.39 17.33
C GLU A 325 -0.93 8.57 18.11
N PRO A 326 -0.88 8.94 19.40
CA PRO A 326 -2.10 9.30 20.14
C PRO A 326 -2.79 10.53 19.53
N LEU A 327 -4.10 10.42 19.31
CA LEU A 327 -4.92 11.50 18.78
C LEU A 327 -5.58 12.30 19.92
N ASN A 328 -5.32 13.61 19.98
CA ASN A 328 -5.87 14.46 21.03
C ASN A 328 -7.36 14.73 20.80
N PRO A 329 -8.20 14.65 21.86
CA PRO A 329 -9.63 14.95 21.77
C PRO A 329 -9.95 16.35 21.22
N GLU A 330 -9.11 17.34 21.53
CA GLU A 330 -9.23 18.70 20.99
C GLU A 330 -9.14 18.74 19.46
N VAL A 331 -8.23 17.96 18.86
CA VAL A 331 -8.10 17.87 17.39
C VAL A 331 -9.35 17.26 16.78
N ILE A 332 -9.90 16.21 17.41
CA ILE A 332 -11.14 15.58 16.98
C ILE A 332 -12.27 16.60 17.00
N GLN A 333 -12.40 17.37 18.11
CA GLN A 333 -13.45 18.35 18.27
C GLN A 333 -13.35 19.48 17.24
N GLN A 334 -12.17 20.02 17.02
CA GLN A 334 -11.98 21.11 16.05
C GLN A 334 -12.30 20.66 14.61
N VAL A 335 -11.92 19.45 14.21
CA VAL A 335 -12.29 18.90 12.90
C VAL A 335 -13.80 18.69 12.81
N GLN A 336 -14.42 18.17 13.86
CA GLN A 336 -15.88 17.99 13.90
C GLN A 336 -16.62 19.34 13.81
N ASP A 337 -16.18 20.35 14.54
CA ASP A 337 -16.78 21.68 14.50
C ASP A 337 -16.58 22.36 13.12
N GLY A 338 -15.42 22.18 12.49
CA GLY A 338 -15.10 22.74 11.20
C GLY A 338 -15.73 22.00 10.03
N LEU A 339 -15.48 20.70 9.92
CA LEU A 339 -15.89 19.89 8.76
C LEU A 339 -17.22 19.11 8.99
N GLY A 340 -17.63 18.91 10.23
CA GLY A 340 -18.80 18.08 10.56
C GLY A 340 -18.50 16.57 10.56
N ILE A 341 -17.23 16.18 10.58
CA ILE A 341 -16.79 14.78 10.51
C ILE A 341 -15.95 14.48 11.77
N VAL A 342 -16.23 13.34 12.40
CA VAL A 342 -15.43 12.86 13.54
C VAL A 342 -14.23 12.09 13.02
N ILE A 343 -13.02 12.43 13.49
CA ILE A 343 -11.84 11.59 13.24
C ILE A 343 -11.93 10.38 14.17
N ARG A 344 -11.90 9.18 13.60
CA ARG A 344 -11.87 7.93 14.37
C ARG A 344 -10.42 7.51 14.57
N ASP A 345 -10.05 7.28 15.84
CA ASP A 345 -8.71 6.83 16.19
C ASP A 345 -8.58 5.32 16.05
N GLY A 346 -7.40 4.86 15.68
CA GLY A 346 -7.08 3.44 15.57
C GLY A 346 -5.65 3.11 15.92
N PHE A 347 -5.49 1.91 16.44
CA PHE A 347 -4.21 1.36 16.86
C PHE A 347 -3.89 0.09 16.08
N GLY A 348 -2.64 -0.01 15.69
CA GLY A 348 -2.00 -1.19 15.13
C GLY A 348 -0.50 -0.99 15.11
N GLN A 349 0.24 -2.02 14.79
CA GLN A 349 1.70 -2.04 14.75
C GLN A 349 2.17 -2.68 13.44
N THR A 350 3.49 -2.62 13.19
CA THR A 350 4.08 -3.32 12.03
C THR A 350 3.82 -4.81 12.10
N GLU A 351 3.80 -5.38 13.32
CA GLU A 351 3.54 -6.79 13.61
C GLU A 351 2.08 -7.21 13.37
N THR A 352 1.20 -6.25 13.12
CA THR A 352 -0.24 -6.46 13.02
C THR A 352 -0.85 -5.66 11.88
N THR A 353 -2.15 -5.72 11.73
CA THR A 353 -2.95 -4.76 10.97
C THR A 353 -3.67 -3.80 11.94
N ALA A 354 -4.73 -3.12 11.55
CA ALA A 354 -5.55 -2.38 12.51
C ALA A 354 -6.18 -3.36 13.49
N GLN A 355 -5.81 -3.26 14.78
CA GLN A 355 -6.26 -4.17 15.85
C GLN A 355 -7.40 -3.58 16.66
N VAL A 356 -7.32 -2.29 16.95
CA VAL A 356 -8.32 -1.57 17.74
C VAL A 356 -8.63 -0.27 17.01
N GLY A 357 -9.90 0.05 16.89
CA GLY A 357 -10.32 1.30 16.28
C GLY A 357 -11.75 1.63 16.68
N ASN A 358 -12.03 2.91 16.73
CA ASN A 358 -13.40 3.38 16.91
C ASN A 358 -14.19 3.09 15.61
N SER A 359 -15.36 2.53 15.73
CA SER A 359 -16.28 2.21 14.63
C SER A 359 -17.31 3.34 14.44
#